data_935656b7c90f8a6b8c1fcb8a76cac01d
#
_entry.id   935656b7c90f8a6b8c1fcb8a76cac01d
#
_cell.length_a   1.000
_cell.length_b   1.000
_cell.length_c   1.000
_cell.angle_alpha   90.00
_cell.angle_beta   90.00
_cell.angle_gamma   90.00
#
_symmetry.space_group_name_H-M   'P 1'
#
loop_
_entity.id
_entity.type
_entity.pdbx_description
1 polymer ?
#
loop_
_entity_poly.entity_id
_entity_poly.type
_entity_poly.pdbx_seq_one_letter_code
_entity_poly.pdbx_strand_id
1 'polypeptide(L)'
;MKLSRTDRRLLNELQRDATRNQSELAELVGMSRTSCWRRIREFEEAGLIERQVAILNPKVAGFNIQVLLLVAMTEHTDKNRQGFERHVSMLPEVTECFSVSGDRDYVLHVVVQDMDTYNDFLNTQILKHPAVRSASSTFVLRRVKYSTALPLAD
;
A
#
# COMPACT_ATOMS: atom_id res chain seq x y z
N MET A 1 16.18 -12.76 -6.94
CA MET A 1 16.93 -12.21 -8.11
C MET A 1 18.03 -11.28 -7.63
N LYS A 2 19.26 -11.36 -8.19
CA LYS A 2 20.35 -10.42 -7.85
C LYS A 2 20.28 -9.21 -8.80
N LEU A 3 20.15 -8.00 -8.25
CA LEU A 3 20.06 -6.76 -9.02
C LEU A 3 21.45 -6.19 -9.28
N SER A 4 21.76 -5.90 -10.55
CA SER A 4 22.93 -5.14 -10.95
C SER A 4 22.76 -3.65 -10.60
N ARG A 5 23.84 -2.86 -10.71
CA ARG A 5 23.77 -1.41 -10.56
C ARG A 5 22.82 -0.76 -11.58
N THR A 6 22.88 -1.21 -12.83
CA THR A 6 22.00 -0.71 -13.90
C THR A 6 20.53 -1.07 -13.63
N ASP A 7 20.24 -2.26 -13.08
CA ASP A 7 18.89 -2.65 -12.67
C ASP A 7 18.33 -1.70 -11.61
N ARG A 8 19.12 -1.38 -10.61
CA ARG A 8 18.68 -0.46 -9.53
C ARG A 8 18.41 0.94 -10.09
N ARG A 9 19.26 1.44 -10.99
CA ARG A 9 19.02 2.71 -11.66
C ARG A 9 17.71 2.68 -12.48
N LEU A 10 17.46 1.61 -13.24
CA LEU A 10 16.25 1.45 -14.02
C LEU A 10 15.01 1.42 -13.11
N LEU A 11 15.05 0.65 -12.03
CA LEU A 11 13.97 0.58 -11.05
C LEU A 11 13.75 1.93 -10.34
N ASN A 12 14.82 2.65 -10.02
CA ASN A 12 14.73 3.98 -9.41
C ASN A 12 14.05 4.99 -10.35
N GLU A 13 14.35 4.95 -11.66
CA GLU A 13 13.67 5.82 -12.64
C GLU A 13 12.18 5.43 -12.80
N LEU A 14 11.86 4.13 -12.85
CA LEU A 14 10.47 3.65 -12.90
C LEU A 14 9.67 4.02 -11.65
N GLN A 15 10.29 3.97 -10.46
CA GLN A 15 9.64 4.39 -9.21
C GLN A 15 9.37 5.90 -9.15
N ARG A 16 10.17 6.72 -9.86
CA ARG A 16 9.96 8.16 -9.95
C ARG A 16 8.86 8.51 -10.93
N ASP A 17 8.89 7.89 -12.11
CA ASP A 17 7.94 8.16 -13.17
C ASP A 17 7.80 6.96 -14.11
N ALA A 18 6.74 6.17 -13.90
CA ALA A 18 6.43 5.00 -14.73
C ALA A 18 5.76 5.38 -16.07
N THR A 19 5.45 6.65 -16.32
CA THR A 19 4.83 7.11 -17.58
C THR A 19 5.85 7.36 -18.69
N ARG A 20 7.15 7.41 -18.35
CA ARG A 20 8.23 7.59 -19.33
C ARG A 20 8.23 6.51 -20.38
N ASN A 21 8.48 6.90 -21.63
CA ASN A 21 8.61 5.92 -22.70
C ASN A 21 9.92 5.12 -22.60
N GLN A 22 9.94 3.97 -23.23
CA GLN A 22 11.08 3.04 -23.16
C GLN A 22 12.39 3.61 -23.72
N SER A 23 12.33 4.51 -24.69
CA SER A 23 13.53 5.15 -25.26
C SER A 23 14.18 6.09 -24.25
N GLU A 24 13.38 6.91 -23.56
CA GLU A 24 13.83 7.81 -22.50
C GLU A 24 14.45 7.03 -21.32
N LEU A 25 13.78 5.95 -20.87
CA LEU A 25 14.30 5.10 -19.80
C LEU A 25 15.63 4.45 -20.19
N ALA A 26 15.73 3.92 -21.41
CA ALA A 26 16.94 3.28 -21.91
C ALA A 26 18.12 4.27 -21.94
N GLU A 27 17.90 5.50 -22.42
CA GLU A 27 18.90 6.56 -22.47
C GLU A 27 19.36 6.94 -21.05
N LEU A 28 18.44 7.17 -20.13
CA LEU A 28 18.74 7.53 -18.73
C LEU A 28 19.62 6.51 -18.01
N VAL A 29 19.44 5.22 -18.31
CA VAL A 29 20.19 4.15 -17.66
C VAL A 29 21.36 3.60 -18.48
N GLY A 30 21.58 4.12 -19.70
CA GLY A 30 22.68 3.70 -20.59
C GLY A 30 22.48 2.30 -21.17
N MET A 31 21.25 1.92 -21.51
CA MET A 31 20.89 0.64 -22.12
C MET A 31 20.37 0.83 -23.54
N SER A 32 20.40 -0.25 -24.36
CA SER A 32 19.60 -0.26 -25.59
C SER A 32 18.11 -0.37 -25.25
N ARG A 33 17.22 0.18 -26.11
CA ARG A 33 15.76 0.12 -25.93
C ARG A 33 15.29 -1.33 -25.76
N THR A 34 15.78 -2.26 -26.58
CA THR A 34 15.42 -3.67 -26.52
C THR A 34 15.84 -4.31 -25.18
N SER A 35 17.06 -4.02 -24.70
CA SER A 35 17.55 -4.53 -23.43
C SER A 35 16.76 -3.97 -22.24
N CYS A 36 16.42 -2.68 -22.28
CA CYS A 36 15.59 -2.01 -21.27
C CYS A 36 14.21 -2.67 -21.19
N TRP A 37 13.53 -2.84 -22.33
CA TRP A 37 12.21 -3.48 -22.39
C TRP A 37 12.24 -4.91 -21.85
N ARG A 38 13.19 -5.72 -22.31
CA ARG A 38 13.36 -7.10 -21.84
C ARG A 38 13.55 -7.15 -20.32
N ARG A 39 14.37 -6.23 -19.79
CA ARG A 39 14.66 -6.21 -18.36
C ARG A 39 13.45 -5.82 -17.51
N ILE A 40 12.63 -4.87 -17.97
CA ILE A 40 11.37 -4.51 -17.30
C ILE A 40 10.43 -5.72 -17.27
N ARG A 41 10.29 -6.44 -18.38
CA ARG A 41 9.49 -7.67 -18.43
C ARG A 41 9.98 -8.74 -17.46
N GLU A 42 11.29 -8.95 -17.36
CA GLU A 42 11.88 -9.87 -16.38
C GLU A 42 11.54 -9.46 -14.94
N PHE A 43 11.46 -8.16 -14.64
CA PHE A 43 11.06 -7.66 -13.33
C PHE A 43 9.57 -7.90 -13.03
N GLU A 44 8.71 -7.70 -14.02
CA GLU A 44 7.27 -7.98 -13.92
C GLU A 44 7.03 -9.49 -13.72
N GLU A 45 7.63 -10.33 -14.54
CA GLU A 45 7.51 -11.80 -14.47
C GLU A 45 8.05 -12.37 -13.15
N ALA A 46 9.11 -11.77 -12.60
CA ALA A 46 9.67 -12.14 -11.31
C ALA A 46 8.88 -11.57 -10.11
N GLY A 47 7.83 -10.78 -10.33
CA GLY A 47 7.05 -10.13 -9.29
C GLY A 47 7.79 -9.01 -8.54
N LEU A 48 8.92 -8.52 -9.06
CA LEU A 48 9.63 -7.38 -8.48
C LEU A 48 8.89 -6.07 -8.76
N ILE A 49 8.29 -5.95 -9.94
CA ILE A 49 7.30 -4.93 -10.26
C ILE A 49 5.93 -5.61 -10.14
N GLU A 50 5.19 -5.29 -9.09
CA GLU A 50 3.87 -5.87 -8.86
C GLU A 50 2.82 -5.31 -9.84
N ARG A 51 2.83 -3.99 -10.01
CA ARG A 51 1.89 -3.26 -10.89
C ARG A 51 2.32 -1.81 -11.06
N GLN A 52 1.75 -1.17 -12.08
CA GLN A 52 1.85 0.27 -12.30
C GLN A 52 0.45 0.89 -12.15
N VAL A 53 0.33 1.94 -11.34
CA VAL A 53 -0.96 2.57 -11.04
C VAL A 53 -0.83 4.09 -11.01
N ALA A 54 -1.94 4.78 -11.30
CA ALA A 54 -2.04 6.20 -11.02
C ALA A 54 -2.27 6.44 -9.53
N ILE A 55 -1.51 7.36 -8.94
CA ILE A 55 -1.69 7.76 -7.55
C ILE A 55 -2.57 8.99 -7.51
N LEU A 56 -3.72 8.87 -6.85
CA LEU A 56 -4.68 9.97 -6.73
C LEU A 56 -4.39 10.84 -5.50
N ASN A 57 -4.73 12.12 -5.60
CA ASN A 57 -4.78 13.00 -4.44
C ASN A 57 -6.11 12.73 -3.68
N PRO A 58 -6.08 12.16 -2.45
CA PRO A 58 -7.28 11.79 -1.74
C PRO A 58 -8.21 12.98 -1.49
N LYS A 59 -7.66 14.14 -1.12
CA LYS A 59 -8.46 15.34 -0.85
C LYS A 59 -9.20 15.86 -2.09
N VAL A 60 -8.52 15.86 -3.25
CA VAL A 60 -9.14 16.27 -4.52
C VAL A 60 -10.21 15.26 -4.95
N ALA A 61 -10.01 13.99 -4.63
CA ALA A 61 -10.98 12.92 -4.85
C ALA A 61 -12.14 12.89 -3.83
N GLY A 62 -12.16 13.82 -2.85
CA GLY A 62 -13.22 13.92 -1.85
C GLY A 62 -13.00 13.11 -0.57
N PHE A 63 -11.86 12.42 -0.43
CA PHE A 63 -11.53 11.64 0.77
C PHE A 63 -10.76 12.52 1.76
N ASN A 64 -11.49 13.12 2.71
CA ASN A 64 -10.94 14.11 3.62
C ASN A 64 -10.45 13.53 4.95
N ILE A 65 -10.93 12.35 5.32
CA ILE A 65 -10.60 11.69 6.58
C ILE A 65 -9.66 10.50 6.30
N GLN A 66 -8.54 10.51 7.00
CA GLN A 66 -7.60 9.39 7.04
C GLN A 66 -7.38 8.99 8.49
N VAL A 67 -7.45 7.70 8.77
CA VAL A 67 -7.34 7.15 10.12
C VAL A 67 -6.37 5.98 10.13
N LEU A 68 -5.49 5.98 11.11
CA LEU A 68 -4.77 4.77 11.51
C LEU A 68 -5.61 4.08 12.59
N LEU A 69 -6.26 2.99 12.22
CA LEU A 69 -7.12 2.22 13.09
C LEU A 69 -6.36 1.03 13.65
N LEU A 70 -6.12 1.05 14.95
CA LEU A 70 -5.41 -0.01 15.67
C LEU A 70 -6.43 -1.00 16.22
N VAL A 71 -6.31 -2.26 15.82
CA VAL A 71 -7.26 -3.32 16.16
C VAL A 71 -6.60 -4.34 17.09
N ALA A 72 -7.33 -4.74 18.14
CA ALA A 72 -6.98 -5.85 19.00
C ALA A 72 -7.98 -7.00 18.82
N MET A 73 -7.46 -8.21 18.71
CA MET A 73 -8.25 -9.43 18.51
C MET A 73 -8.79 -9.96 19.86
N THR A 74 -9.88 -10.72 19.78
CA THR A 74 -10.40 -11.46 20.94
C THR A 74 -9.51 -12.65 21.29
N GLU A 75 -9.12 -13.41 20.28
CA GLU A 75 -8.27 -14.59 20.38
C GLU A 75 -7.35 -14.69 19.16
N HIS A 76 -6.11 -15.15 19.40
CA HIS A 76 -5.08 -15.28 18.35
C HIS A 76 -5.13 -16.63 17.61
N THR A 77 -6.32 -17.12 17.29
CA THR A 77 -6.47 -18.36 16.51
C THR A 77 -6.27 -18.06 15.02
N ASP A 78 -5.78 -19.07 14.27
CA ASP A 78 -5.63 -18.94 12.82
C ASP A 78 -6.97 -18.65 12.13
N LYS A 79 -8.05 -19.24 12.63
CA LYS A 79 -9.41 -19.00 12.12
C LYS A 79 -9.81 -17.52 12.25
N ASN A 80 -9.58 -16.93 13.42
CA ASN A 80 -9.91 -15.52 13.66
C ASN A 80 -9.07 -14.59 12.80
N ARG A 81 -7.75 -14.83 12.71
CA ARG A 81 -6.84 -14.05 11.87
C ARG A 81 -7.24 -14.10 10.41
N GLN A 82 -7.36 -15.29 9.84
CA GLN A 82 -7.75 -15.46 8.44
C GLN A 82 -9.14 -14.91 8.14
N GLY A 83 -10.08 -15.04 9.07
CA GLY A 83 -11.42 -14.47 8.95
C GLY A 83 -11.39 -12.95 8.88
N PHE A 84 -10.65 -12.31 9.79
CA PHE A 84 -10.50 -10.86 9.83
C PHE A 84 -9.73 -10.33 8.61
N GLU A 85 -8.59 -10.92 8.25
CA GLU A 85 -7.79 -10.50 7.09
C GLU A 85 -8.58 -10.60 5.78
N ARG A 86 -9.35 -11.67 5.60
CA ARG A 86 -10.23 -11.83 4.44
C ARG A 86 -11.34 -10.77 4.42
N HIS A 87 -11.95 -10.48 5.57
CA HIS A 87 -12.95 -9.44 5.69
C HIS A 87 -12.37 -8.07 5.31
N VAL A 88 -11.26 -7.69 5.92
CA VAL A 88 -10.58 -6.41 5.66
C VAL A 88 -10.15 -6.25 4.20
N SER A 89 -9.69 -7.33 3.56
CA SER A 89 -9.28 -7.30 2.15
C SER A 89 -10.40 -6.95 1.16
N MET A 90 -11.67 -7.07 1.58
CA MET A 90 -12.84 -6.72 0.77
C MET A 90 -13.36 -5.30 1.04
N LEU A 91 -12.82 -4.59 2.03
CA LEU A 91 -13.26 -3.25 2.41
C LEU A 91 -12.51 -2.18 1.60
N PRO A 92 -13.18 -1.46 0.68
CA PRO A 92 -12.52 -0.47 -0.17
C PRO A 92 -12.00 0.75 0.61
N GLU A 93 -12.55 1.02 1.80
CA GLU A 93 -12.10 2.09 2.68
C GLU A 93 -10.72 1.79 3.29
N VAL A 94 -10.32 0.52 3.35
CA VAL A 94 -9.02 0.09 3.88
C VAL A 94 -8.01 0.02 2.75
N THR A 95 -7.09 0.97 2.73
CA THR A 95 -6.03 1.03 1.70
C THR A 95 -4.80 0.22 2.06
N GLU A 96 -4.55 0.01 3.36
CA GLU A 96 -3.44 -0.82 3.88
C GLU A 96 -3.85 -1.51 5.18
N CYS A 97 -3.39 -2.74 5.35
CA CYS A 97 -3.56 -3.52 6.57
C CYS A 97 -2.25 -4.21 6.93
N PHE A 98 -1.74 -3.92 8.12
CA PHE A 98 -0.51 -4.51 8.65
C PHE A 98 -0.83 -5.36 9.88
N SER A 99 -0.36 -6.60 9.92
CA SER A 99 -0.22 -7.34 11.17
C SER A 99 1.03 -6.82 11.89
N VAL A 100 0.89 -6.45 13.15
CA VAL A 100 1.96 -5.80 13.90
C VAL A 100 2.27 -6.54 15.20
N SER A 101 3.46 -6.32 15.73
CA SER A 101 3.85 -6.77 17.07
C SER A 101 3.52 -5.70 18.10
N GLY A 102 3.29 -6.09 19.36
CA GLY A 102 2.99 -5.19 20.48
C GLY A 102 1.57 -5.36 21.02
N ASP A 103 0.99 -4.29 21.56
CA ASP A 103 -0.32 -4.31 22.25
C ASP A 103 -1.52 -4.42 21.28
N ARG A 104 -1.30 -4.28 20.01
CA ARG A 104 -2.30 -4.37 18.95
C ARG A 104 -1.90 -5.44 17.93
N ASP A 105 -2.89 -6.01 17.29
CA ASP A 105 -2.67 -7.09 16.33
C ASP A 105 -2.60 -6.60 14.89
N TYR A 106 -3.38 -5.55 14.59
CA TYR A 106 -3.43 -4.95 13.24
C TYR A 106 -3.45 -3.43 13.31
N VAL A 107 -2.85 -2.83 12.28
CA VAL A 107 -3.00 -1.40 11.96
C VAL A 107 -3.59 -1.30 10.55
N LEU A 108 -4.75 -0.64 10.44
CA LEU A 108 -5.40 -0.36 9.18
C LEU A 108 -5.23 1.11 8.82
N HIS A 109 -4.91 1.41 7.57
CA HIS A 109 -5.04 2.75 7.02
C HIS A 109 -6.40 2.87 6.34
N VAL A 110 -7.29 3.64 6.96
CA VAL A 110 -8.67 3.85 6.51
C VAL A 110 -8.79 5.22 5.89
N VAL A 111 -9.46 5.30 4.73
CA VAL A 111 -9.66 6.54 3.98
C VAL A 111 -11.14 6.67 3.63
N VAL A 112 -11.79 7.73 4.13
CA VAL A 112 -13.21 7.98 3.94
C VAL A 112 -13.48 9.46 3.66
N GLN A 113 -14.70 9.79 3.22
CA GLN A 113 -15.09 11.14 2.83
C GLN A 113 -15.26 12.07 4.04
N ASP A 114 -15.94 11.60 5.08
CA ASP A 114 -16.33 12.39 6.27
C ASP A 114 -16.39 11.52 7.54
N MET A 115 -16.72 12.17 8.66
CA MET A 115 -16.82 11.52 9.96
C MET A 115 -18.02 10.59 10.10
N ASP A 116 -19.13 10.89 9.45
CA ASP A 116 -20.33 10.04 9.50
C ASP A 116 -20.05 8.72 8.80
N THR A 117 -19.44 8.77 7.60
CA THR A 117 -18.97 7.58 6.86
C THR A 117 -17.96 6.78 7.69
N TYR A 118 -17.02 7.45 8.39
CA TYR A 118 -16.08 6.77 9.27
C TYR A 118 -16.77 6.07 10.43
N ASN A 119 -17.70 6.74 11.09
CA ASN A 119 -18.43 6.18 12.23
C ASN A 119 -19.24 4.94 11.81
N ASP A 120 -19.91 5.01 10.67
CA ASP A 120 -20.67 3.86 10.11
C ASP A 120 -19.73 2.70 9.78
N PHE A 121 -18.61 2.97 9.09
CA PHE A 121 -17.58 1.98 8.81
C PHE A 121 -17.06 1.30 10.07
N LEU A 122 -16.65 2.09 11.07
CA LEU A 122 -16.11 1.56 12.33
C LEU A 122 -17.11 0.65 13.04
N ASN A 123 -18.36 1.09 13.17
CA ASN A 123 -19.39 0.36 13.90
C ASN A 123 -19.90 -0.87 13.14
N THR A 124 -20.02 -0.80 11.81
CA THR A 124 -20.64 -1.87 11.03
C THR A 124 -19.63 -2.89 10.50
N GLN A 125 -18.43 -2.44 10.12
CA GLN A 125 -17.44 -3.30 9.47
C GLN A 125 -16.39 -3.81 10.45
N ILE A 126 -16.00 -3.04 11.45
CA ILE A 126 -14.91 -3.40 12.33
C ILE A 126 -15.42 -3.92 13.69
N LEU A 127 -16.17 -3.12 14.45
CA LEU A 127 -16.57 -3.47 15.82
C LEU A 127 -17.59 -4.62 15.88
N LYS A 128 -18.34 -4.86 14.82
CA LYS A 128 -19.23 -6.02 14.72
C LYS A 128 -18.53 -7.32 14.33
N HIS A 129 -17.28 -7.25 13.89
CA HIS A 129 -16.56 -8.47 13.50
C HIS A 129 -16.24 -9.32 14.75
N PRO A 130 -16.62 -10.61 14.80
CA PRO A 130 -16.54 -11.42 16.03
C PRO A 130 -15.12 -11.61 16.56
N ALA A 131 -14.12 -11.52 15.70
CA ALA A 131 -12.72 -11.64 16.09
C ALA A 131 -12.13 -10.33 16.66
N VAL A 132 -12.84 -9.21 16.61
CA VAL A 132 -12.37 -7.91 17.10
C VAL A 132 -12.79 -7.71 18.55
N ARG A 133 -11.81 -7.52 19.43
CA ARG A 133 -12.02 -7.17 20.84
C ARG A 133 -12.21 -5.68 21.04
N SER A 134 -11.35 -4.88 20.41
CA SER A 134 -11.39 -3.44 20.48
C SER A 134 -10.67 -2.79 19.31
N ALA A 135 -11.02 -1.55 19.03
CA ALA A 135 -10.34 -0.73 18.05
C ALA A 135 -10.07 0.67 18.61
N SER A 136 -8.96 1.27 18.22
CA SER A 136 -8.56 2.63 18.61
C SER A 136 -8.24 3.44 17.37
N SER A 137 -8.94 4.55 17.18
CA SER A 137 -8.82 5.43 16.02
C SER A 137 -7.82 6.55 16.27
N THR A 138 -6.83 6.67 15.40
CA THR A 138 -5.88 7.78 15.39
C THR A 138 -6.05 8.56 14.09
N PHE A 139 -6.63 9.76 14.18
CA PHE A 139 -6.90 10.60 13.01
C PHE A 139 -5.61 11.25 12.51
N VAL A 140 -5.36 11.15 11.20
CA VAL A 140 -4.21 11.78 10.56
C VAL A 140 -4.49 13.26 10.36
N LEU A 141 -3.81 14.12 11.12
CA LEU A 141 -3.95 15.58 11.00
C LEU A 141 -3.29 16.09 9.72
N ARG A 142 -2.13 15.53 9.37
CA ARG A 142 -1.37 15.93 8.17
C ARG A 142 -0.44 14.81 7.74
N ARG A 143 -0.45 14.48 6.46
CA ARG A 143 0.56 13.62 5.84
C ARG A 143 1.83 14.44 5.59
N VAL A 144 2.89 14.19 6.34
CA VAL A 144 4.16 14.93 6.23
C VAL A 144 5.00 14.44 5.07
N LYS A 145 5.01 13.12 4.83
CA LYS A 145 5.73 12.48 3.74
C LYS A 145 4.91 11.34 3.16
N TYR A 146 4.95 11.20 1.85
CA TYR A 146 4.42 10.04 1.13
C TYR A 146 5.38 9.68 -0.01
N SER A 147 5.75 8.44 -0.10
CA SER A 147 6.54 7.89 -1.20
C SER A 147 6.22 6.41 -1.35
N THR A 148 6.06 5.96 -2.58
CA THR A 148 5.97 4.54 -2.94
C THR A 148 7.33 3.95 -3.31
N ALA A 149 8.37 4.80 -3.44
CA ALA A 149 9.68 4.38 -3.85
C ALA A 149 10.44 3.69 -2.73
N LEU A 150 10.88 2.46 -2.98
CA LEU A 150 11.81 1.74 -2.12
C LEU A 150 13.22 2.33 -2.25
N PRO A 151 13.99 2.43 -1.15
CA PRO A 151 15.34 3.02 -1.15
C PRO A 151 16.37 2.03 -1.72
N LEU A 152 16.35 1.81 -3.04
CA LEU A 152 17.35 0.99 -3.71
C LEU A 152 18.67 1.76 -3.78
N ALA A 153 19.69 1.28 -3.04
CA ALA A 153 21.04 1.85 -3.11
C ALA A 153 21.66 1.59 -4.49
N ASP A 154 22.40 2.57 -5.03
CA ASP A 154 23.14 2.50 -6.30
C ASP A 154 24.31 1.51 -6.27
#